data_b8d68a750e8ceb8a813cf826807b3b94
#
_entry.id   b8d68a750e8ceb8a813cf826807b3b94
#
_cell.length_a   1.000
_cell.length_b   1.000
_cell.length_c   1.000
_cell.angle_alpha   90.00
_cell.angle_beta   90.00
_cell.angle_gamma   90.00
#
_symmetry.space_group_name_H-M   'P 1'
#
loop_
_entity.id
_entity.type
_entity.pdbx_description
1 polymer ?
#
loop_
_entity_poly.entity_id
_entity_poly.type
_entity_poly.pdbx_seq_one_letter_code
_entity_poly.pdbx_strand_id
1 'polypeptide(L)'
;MLKGDTPAQDRINQKQFENLCGLQCTEEEIASMFGVDVDTLVTWCKKTYGKTFSEIFKEKRQIGNISLRRRLWEQSEKNPATAIFLXXXXXXXPEDNNDKDNENKFIYIPACDIASSFVDLNRKVDNREYREFYCEGGRGSTKSSYISEKIIELIWNNPTMCVVALRKVKDTLKDSVYSQFEWAIDTLDDKYPGLKDDFKLTKSPLEITRKSTGQIIYFRGADDYGKIKSIKPPTGMYIGITWYEEFDQFNGMNEVRKINQSLVRGGEDFIQFYSYNTPASTQHFVNQEKIIPKQTRYVHLSDYRDVPIEWLGQPFVDEAEWLKEVNEKLYENEYLGIATGTGGNVFENLEVREITDEEINNFDYIYEGIDFGYFPDPLAWTKMCYNSSTRTIYLFDEFKANKMGNEEVWNMLKEKKGVTESDQIIADSAEPKSIGDFRSYGANIRGAEKGPGSVDYSMKWLSSRAKIVIDPTRCPESTREFMNYEYQQDKDGNYISGYVDEENHFIDSVRYALNSIWKRRGQ
;
A
#
# COMPACT_ATOMS: atom_id res chain seq x y z
N MET A 1 15.11 5.14 -65.02
CA MET A 1 15.12 6.53 -64.54
C MET A 1 15.24 6.47 -63.01
N LEU A 2 16.40 6.85 -62.48
CA LEU A 2 16.63 6.94 -61.03
C LEU A 2 15.82 8.14 -60.51
N LYS A 3 15.01 7.92 -59.49
CA LYS A 3 14.32 9.02 -58.79
C LYS A 3 15.40 9.95 -58.24
N GLY A 4 15.44 11.18 -58.72
CA GLY A 4 16.35 12.20 -58.19
C GLY A 4 16.06 12.43 -56.72
N ASP A 5 17.09 12.38 -55.87
CA ASP A 5 16.98 12.67 -54.46
C ASP A 5 16.54 14.13 -54.22
N THR A 6 15.38 14.31 -53.61
CA THR A 6 14.92 15.63 -53.18
C THR A 6 15.94 16.22 -52.20
N PRO A 7 16.40 17.47 -52.40
CA PRO A 7 17.34 18.09 -51.45
C PRO A 7 16.81 18.00 -50.01
N ALA A 8 17.71 17.74 -49.08
CA ALA A 8 17.34 17.48 -47.68
C ALA A 8 16.43 18.58 -47.10
N GLN A 9 16.71 19.85 -47.41
CA GLN A 9 15.89 20.99 -46.93
C GLN A 9 14.46 21.01 -47.50
N ASP A 10 14.25 20.47 -48.74
CA ASP A 10 12.92 20.44 -49.37
C ASP A 10 12.04 19.30 -48.83
N ARG A 11 12.59 18.43 -47.97
CA ARG A 11 11.83 17.38 -47.31
C ARG A 11 11.03 17.91 -46.11
N ILE A 12 11.38 19.11 -45.59
CA ILE A 12 10.77 19.66 -44.38
C ILE A 12 9.49 20.45 -44.76
N ASN A 13 8.35 19.92 -44.33
CA ASN A 13 7.06 20.59 -44.51
C ASN A 13 6.81 21.54 -43.32
N GLN A 14 6.65 22.82 -43.62
CA GLN A 14 6.51 23.88 -42.63
C GLN A 14 5.35 23.62 -41.65
N LYS A 15 4.17 23.24 -42.16
CA LYS A 15 2.98 22.99 -41.32
C LYS A 15 3.17 21.78 -40.41
N GLN A 16 3.80 20.72 -40.91
CA GLN A 16 4.14 19.54 -40.10
C GLN A 16 5.17 19.89 -39.02
N PHE A 17 6.20 20.67 -39.38
CA PHE A 17 7.19 21.15 -38.43
C PHE A 17 6.55 21.93 -37.28
N GLU A 18 5.68 22.89 -37.62
CA GLU A 18 4.96 23.70 -36.59
C GLU A 18 4.08 22.82 -35.70
N ASN A 19 3.43 21.80 -36.26
CA ASN A 19 2.62 20.85 -35.49
C ASN A 19 3.51 20.03 -34.53
N LEU A 20 4.68 19.57 -34.97
CA LEU A 20 5.60 18.81 -34.13
C LEU A 20 6.17 19.66 -32.99
N CYS A 21 6.46 20.94 -33.23
CA CYS A 21 6.84 21.89 -32.19
C CYS A 21 5.68 22.07 -31.19
N GLY A 22 4.45 22.16 -31.68
CA GLY A 22 3.25 22.25 -30.83
C GLY A 22 3.02 21.01 -29.99
N LEU A 23 3.47 19.83 -30.45
CA LEU A 23 3.44 18.56 -29.72
C LEU A 23 4.64 18.38 -28.80
N GLN A 24 5.55 19.35 -28.80
CA GLN A 24 6.77 19.39 -27.96
C GLN A 24 7.80 18.30 -28.30
N CYS A 25 7.85 17.87 -29.57
CA CYS A 25 8.89 16.95 -30.03
C CYS A 25 10.27 17.63 -30.00
N THR A 26 11.31 16.92 -29.60
CA THR A 26 12.67 17.46 -29.53
C THR A 26 13.24 17.73 -30.94
N GLU A 27 14.33 18.48 -30.97
CA GLU A 27 15.03 18.82 -32.24
C GLU A 27 15.44 17.55 -32.99
N GLU A 28 15.96 16.55 -32.28
CA GLU A 28 16.37 15.27 -32.84
C GLU A 28 15.18 14.47 -33.39
N GLU A 29 14.05 14.45 -32.66
CA GLU A 29 12.82 13.76 -33.09
C GLU A 29 12.26 14.38 -34.35
N ILE A 30 12.26 15.72 -34.45
CA ILE A 30 11.75 16.45 -35.59
C ILE A 30 12.66 16.20 -36.81
N ALA A 31 14.00 16.28 -36.64
CA ALA A 31 14.97 16.00 -37.70
C ALA A 31 14.79 14.57 -38.22
N SER A 32 14.67 13.60 -37.30
CA SER A 32 14.45 12.18 -37.63
C SER A 32 13.17 11.97 -38.45
N MET A 33 12.07 12.65 -38.08
CA MET A 33 10.78 12.53 -38.76
C MET A 33 10.83 12.99 -40.23
N PHE A 34 11.67 14.00 -40.52
CA PHE A 34 11.85 14.49 -41.89
C PHE A 34 12.99 13.77 -42.62
N GLY A 35 13.69 12.86 -41.94
CA GLY A 35 14.83 12.14 -42.53
C GLY A 35 15.98 13.08 -42.87
N VAL A 36 16.27 14.07 -42.01
CA VAL A 36 17.37 15.03 -42.14
C VAL A 36 18.21 15.03 -40.85
N ASP A 37 19.44 15.55 -40.96
CA ASP A 37 20.25 15.78 -39.76
C ASP A 37 19.84 17.08 -39.07
N VAL A 38 20.23 17.22 -37.81
CA VAL A 38 19.89 18.36 -36.95
C VAL A 38 20.42 19.68 -37.54
N ASP A 39 21.63 19.68 -38.10
CA ASP A 39 22.23 20.87 -38.72
C ASP A 39 21.40 21.37 -39.94
N THR A 40 20.88 20.43 -40.72
CA THR A 40 19.98 20.73 -41.86
C THR A 40 18.67 21.36 -41.34
N LEU A 41 18.09 20.82 -40.26
CA LEU A 41 16.87 21.37 -39.64
C LEU A 41 17.11 22.79 -39.12
N VAL A 42 18.21 23.03 -38.41
CA VAL A 42 18.57 24.35 -37.85
C VAL A 42 18.78 25.35 -39.00
N THR A 43 19.48 24.95 -40.07
CA THR A 43 19.71 25.80 -41.26
C THR A 43 18.39 26.15 -41.95
N TRP A 44 17.50 25.17 -42.08
CA TRP A 44 16.15 25.35 -42.65
C TRP A 44 15.34 26.34 -41.80
N CYS A 45 15.40 26.23 -40.46
CA CYS A 45 14.71 27.15 -39.55
C CYS A 45 15.19 28.60 -39.75
N LYS A 46 16.50 28.83 -39.80
CA LYS A 46 17.07 30.15 -40.07
C LYS A 46 16.63 30.71 -41.41
N LYS A 47 16.60 29.88 -42.45
CA LYS A 47 16.20 30.28 -43.81
C LYS A 47 14.72 30.60 -43.91
N THR A 48 13.86 29.82 -43.24
CA THR A 48 12.39 29.90 -43.36
C THR A 48 11.80 30.99 -42.45
N TYR A 49 12.32 31.10 -41.22
CA TYR A 49 11.75 32.00 -40.20
C TYR A 49 12.66 33.16 -39.79
N GLY A 50 13.92 33.15 -40.20
CA GLY A 50 14.90 34.17 -39.77
C GLY A 50 15.24 34.05 -38.24
N LYS A 51 14.93 32.94 -37.61
CA LYS A 51 15.07 32.71 -36.17
C LYS A 51 15.78 31.37 -35.89
N THR A 52 16.30 31.21 -34.68
CA THR A 52 16.85 29.93 -34.23
C THR A 52 15.74 28.91 -34.00
N PHE A 53 16.08 27.63 -34.02
CA PHE A 53 15.12 26.54 -33.70
C PHE A 53 14.48 26.79 -32.34
N SER A 54 15.28 27.13 -31.31
CA SER A 54 14.80 27.33 -29.95
C SER A 54 13.75 28.47 -29.86
N GLU A 55 13.95 29.56 -30.58
CA GLU A 55 12.99 30.67 -30.62
C GLU A 55 11.68 30.27 -31.28
N ILE A 56 11.74 29.56 -32.41
CA ILE A 56 10.55 29.07 -33.12
C ILE A 56 9.82 28.04 -32.28
N PHE A 57 10.56 27.12 -31.69
CA PHE A 57 10.03 26.05 -30.83
C PHE A 57 9.25 26.66 -29.66
N LYS A 58 9.82 27.64 -28.96
CA LYS A 58 9.17 28.34 -27.84
C LYS A 58 7.85 29.01 -28.28
N GLU A 59 7.88 29.66 -29.45
CA GLU A 59 6.70 30.34 -30.02
C GLU A 59 5.59 29.35 -30.40
N LYS A 60 5.95 28.27 -31.13
CA LYS A 60 4.96 27.29 -31.63
C LYS A 60 4.42 26.39 -30.50
N ARG A 61 5.25 26.07 -29.49
CA ARG A 61 4.84 25.35 -28.31
C ARG A 61 3.72 26.07 -27.55
N GLN A 62 3.78 27.40 -27.46
CA GLN A 62 2.70 28.18 -26.81
C GLN A 62 1.37 27.99 -27.54
N ILE A 63 1.37 28.00 -28.87
CA ILE A 63 0.16 27.80 -29.68
C ILE A 63 -0.41 26.37 -29.45
N GLY A 64 0.46 25.36 -29.37
CA GLY A 64 0.08 23.98 -29.06
C GLY A 64 -0.57 23.86 -27.69
N ASN A 65 0.01 24.50 -26.69
CA ASN A 65 -0.53 24.53 -25.32
C ASN A 65 -1.91 25.21 -25.30
N ILE A 66 -2.10 26.30 -26.02
CA ILE A 66 -3.40 26.99 -26.12
C ILE A 66 -4.45 26.08 -26.76
N SER A 67 -4.08 25.36 -27.82
CA SER A 67 -4.97 24.43 -28.51
C SER A 67 -5.38 23.27 -27.60
N LEU A 68 -4.42 22.71 -26.83
CA LEU A 68 -4.68 21.64 -25.87
C LEU A 68 -5.61 22.13 -24.74
N ARG A 69 -5.32 23.32 -24.20
CA ARG A 69 -6.17 23.94 -23.15
C ARG A 69 -7.60 24.15 -23.64
N ARG A 70 -7.79 24.59 -24.89
CA ARG A 70 -9.11 24.79 -25.49
C ARG A 70 -9.87 23.45 -25.58
N ARG A 71 -9.23 22.38 -26.04
CA ARG A 71 -9.85 21.05 -26.12
C ARG A 71 -10.22 20.53 -24.74
N LEU A 72 -9.34 20.69 -23.76
CA LEU A 72 -9.60 20.30 -22.37
C LEU A 72 -10.78 21.11 -21.79
N TRP A 73 -10.85 22.40 -22.09
CA TRP A 73 -11.96 23.27 -21.68
C TRP A 73 -13.29 22.76 -22.25
N GLU A 74 -13.35 22.47 -23.53
CA GLU A 74 -14.54 21.91 -24.20
C GLU A 74 -14.95 20.56 -23.63
N GLN A 75 -13.97 19.72 -23.24
CA GLN A 75 -14.24 18.43 -22.59
C GLN A 75 -14.73 18.60 -21.16
N SER A 76 -14.28 19.63 -20.46
CA SER A 76 -14.64 19.85 -19.05
C SER A 76 -16.14 20.14 -18.86
N GLU A 77 -16.80 20.69 -19.88
CA GLU A 77 -18.25 20.89 -19.87
C GLU A 77 -19.03 19.56 -19.81
N LYS A 78 -18.40 18.46 -20.23
CA LYS A 78 -19.02 17.13 -20.35
C LYS A 78 -18.47 16.11 -19.35
N ASN A 79 -17.37 16.42 -18.67
CA ASN A 79 -16.67 15.47 -17.80
C ASN A 79 -16.07 16.17 -16.57
N PRO A 80 -16.64 15.95 -15.37
CA PRO A 80 -16.14 16.58 -14.14
C PRO A 80 -14.65 16.30 -13.85
N ALA A 81 -14.14 15.15 -14.22
CA ALA A 81 -12.71 14.81 -14.02
C ALA A 81 -11.82 15.71 -14.87
N THR A 82 -12.23 16.05 -16.10
CA THR A 82 -11.50 16.97 -16.98
C THR A 82 -11.58 18.40 -16.44
N ALA A 83 -12.70 18.78 -15.84
CA ALA A 83 -12.86 20.10 -15.21
C ALA A 83 -11.90 20.25 -14.01
N ILE A 84 -11.79 19.21 -13.20
CA ILE A 84 -10.85 19.17 -12.07
C ILE A 84 -9.41 19.24 -12.58
N PHE A 85 -9.09 18.51 -13.63
CA PHE A 85 -7.77 18.55 -14.27
C PHE A 85 -7.42 19.95 -14.78
N LEU A 86 -8.36 20.63 -15.40
CA LEU A 86 -8.18 22.02 -15.84
C LEU A 86 -7.97 23.02 -14.70
N UNK A 87 -8.64 22.83 -13.93
CA UNK A 87 -8.49 23.64 -12.76
C UNK A 87 -7.17 23.53 -12.09
N UNK A 88 -6.74 22.52 -12.26
CA UNK A 88 -5.42 22.24 -11.82
C UNK A 88 -4.35 22.65 -12.80
N UNK A 89 -4.69 22.53 -13.85
CA UNK A 89 -3.83 22.82 -14.96
C UNK A 89 -3.83 24.29 -15.36
N UNK A 90 -4.80 24.70 -15.14
CA UNK A 90 -4.93 26.06 -15.48
C UNK A 90 -4.41 27.01 -14.42
N UNK A 91 -4.39 26.64 -13.39
CA UNK A 91 -3.84 27.34 -12.30
C UNK A 91 -2.33 27.21 -12.21
N UNK A 92 -1.98 26.45 -12.87
CA UNK A 92 -0.60 26.19 -12.86
C UNK A 92 0.13 26.60 -14.13
N UNK A 93 -0.42 27.17 -14.92
CA UNK A 93 0.10 27.49 -15.69
C UNK A 93 0.62 28.48 -15.47
N PRO A 94 1.95 28.61 -15.49
CA PRO A 94 2.64 29.85 -15.27
C PRO A 94 2.48 30.74 -16.50
N GLU A 95 1.99 31.88 -16.26
CA GLU A 95 2.23 32.94 -17.23
C GLU A 95 3.74 33.26 -17.20
N ASP A 96 4.36 33.28 -18.36
CA ASP A 96 5.76 33.73 -18.52
C ASP A 96 5.85 35.22 -18.17
N ASN A 97 5.89 35.51 -16.90
CA ASN A 97 6.19 36.87 -16.44
C ASN A 97 7.68 36.90 -16.05
N ASN A 98 8.44 37.61 -16.84
CA ASN A 98 9.82 38.01 -16.54
C ASN A 98 9.82 39.06 -15.41
N ASP A 99 9.22 38.72 -14.27
CA ASP A 99 9.33 39.55 -13.09
C ASP A 99 10.26 38.88 -12.09
N LYS A 100 11.29 39.64 -11.74
CA LYS A 100 12.31 39.29 -10.75
C LYS A 100 11.75 39.42 -9.33
N ASP A 101 10.66 38.71 -9.04
CA ASP A 101 10.20 38.57 -7.66
C ASP A 101 10.02 37.09 -7.34
N ASN A 102 10.76 36.67 -6.36
CA ASN A 102 10.90 35.32 -5.84
C ASN A 102 9.59 34.90 -5.13
N GLU A 103 8.47 34.82 -5.86
CA GLU A 103 7.24 34.26 -5.30
C GLU A 103 7.14 32.77 -5.62
N ASN A 104 6.88 31.97 -4.61
CA ASN A 104 6.82 30.50 -4.53
C ASN A 104 6.22 29.84 -5.78
N LYS A 105 7.09 29.41 -6.69
CA LYS A 105 6.70 28.61 -7.85
C LYS A 105 6.40 27.19 -7.38
N PHE A 106 5.18 26.69 -7.62
CA PHE A 106 4.81 25.31 -7.32
C PHE A 106 5.73 24.35 -8.06
N ILE A 107 6.11 23.27 -7.40
CA ILE A 107 6.86 22.17 -8.03
C ILE A 107 5.97 20.92 -8.07
N TYR A 108 6.28 20.00 -8.99
CA TYR A 108 5.58 18.73 -9.13
C TYR A 108 6.53 17.66 -9.66
N ILE A 109 6.24 16.41 -9.34
CA ILE A 109 7.00 15.26 -9.85
C ILE A 109 6.28 14.73 -11.10
N PRO A 110 6.92 14.85 -12.29
CA PRO A 110 6.32 14.30 -13.52
C PRO A 110 6.21 12.77 -13.45
N ALA A 111 5.18 12.22 -14.09
CA ALA A 111 4.95 10.77 -14.14
C ALA A 111 6.10 10.00 -14.82
N CYS A 112 6.88 10.66 -15.70
CA CYS A 112 8.04 10.04 -16.35
C CYS A 112 9.28 9.91 -15.44
N ASP A 113 9.27 10.56 -14.29
CA ASP A 113 10.41 10.59 -13.34
C ASP A 113 10.25 9.61 -12.18
N ILE A 114 9.14 8.89 -12.14
CA ILE A 114 8.84 7.86 -11.12
C ILE A 114 8.49 6.54 -11.83
N ALA A 115 8.76 5.43 -11.15
CA ALA A 115 8.36 4.13 -11.68
C ALA A 115 6.84 4.08 -11.90
N SER A 116 6.41 3.37 -12.94
CA SER A 116 5.01 3.39 -13.38
C SER A 116 4.01 3.00 -12.28
N SER A 117 4.42 2.12 -11.36
CA SER A 117 3.59 1.71 -10.21
C SER A 117 3.22 2.89 -9.30
N PHE A 118 4.07 3.93 -9.22
CA PHE A 118 3.83 5.07 -8.32
C PHE A 118 2.91 6.15 -8.89
N VAL A 119 2.56 6.10 -10.18
CA VAL A 119 1.76 7.17 -10.83
C VAL A 119 0.38 7.32 -10.16
N ASP A 120 -0.32 6.21 -9.90
CA ASP A 120 -1.62 6.25 -9.22
C ASP A 120 -1.47 6.65 -7.75
N LEU A 121 -0.44 6.15 -7.07
CA LEU A 121 -0.13 6.54 -5.69
C LEU A 121 0.11 8.06 -5.61
N ASN A 122 0.91 8.61 -6.53
CA ASN A 122 1.22 10.04 -6.60
C ASN A 122 -0.07 10.87 -6.70
N ARG A 123 -0.98 10.46 -7.60
CA ARG A 123 -2.28 11.11 -7.78
C ARG A 123 -3.12 11.06 -6.47
N LYS A 124 -3.15 9.91 -5.80
CA LYS A 124 -3.90 9.73 -4.54
C LYS A 124 -3.34 10.61 -3.41
N VAL A 125 -2.01 10.76 -3.35
CA VAL A 125 -1.35 11.65 -2.37
C VAL A 125 -1.74 13.11 -2.65
N ASP A 126 -1.65 13.53 -3.91
CA ASP A 126 -1.97 14.92 -4.31
C ASP A 126 -3.43 15.28 -4.02
N ASN A 127 -4.33 14.35 -4.29
CA ASN A 127 -5.78 14.54 -4.07
C ASN A 127 -6.20 14.35 -2.60
N ARG A 128 -5.27 13.98 -1.70
CA ARG A 128 -5.59 13.70 -0.28
C ARG A 128 -6.68 12.63 -0.15
N GLU A 129 -6.68 11.62 -1.04
CA GLU A 129 -7.68 10.54 -1.02
C GLU A 129 -7.56 9.69 0.26
N TYR A 130 -6.34 9.59 0.79
CA TYR A 130 -6.02 8.85 2.02
C TYR A 130 -5.04 9.66 2.85
N ARG A 131 -4.94 9.31 4.14
CA ARG A 131 -3.98 9.91 5.06
C ARG A 131 -2.76 9.02 5.28
N GLU A 132 -2.96 7.70 5.25
CA GLU A 132 -1.93 6.70 5.50
C GLU A 132 -1.62 5.93 4.22
N PHE A 133 -0.36 5.95 3.82
CA PHE A 133 0.12 5.29 2.61
C PHE A 133 1.12 4.21 3.02
N TYR A 134 0.70 2.95 2.98
CA TYR A 134 1.53 1.78 3.23
C TYR A 134 2.18 1.39 1.90
N CYS A 135 3.47 1.70 1.76
CA CYS A 135 4.25 1.46 0.55
C CYS A 135 5.07 0.19 0.74
N GLU A 136 4.45 -0.95 0.48
CA GLU A 136 5.10 -2.25 0.57
C GLU A 136 5.70 -2.65 -0.77
N GLY A 137 6.61 -3.60 -0.76
CA GLY A 137 7.12 -4.15 -2.01
C GLY A 137 8.47 -4.83 -1.87
N GLY A 138 8.95 -5.28 -3.01
CA GLY A 138 10.24 -5.94 -3.11
C GLY A 138 11.42 -4.98 -3.18
N ARG A 139 12.61 -5.56 -3.22
CA ARG A 139 13.87 -4.84 -3.43
C ARG A 139 13.86 -4.21 -4.84
N GLY A 140 14.49 -3.04 -4.96
CA GLY A 140 14.64 -2.35 -6.25
C GLY A 140 13.39 -1.64 -6.74
N SER A 141 12.30 -1.59 -5.98
CA SER A 141 11.04 -0.96 -6.43
C SER A 141 11.03 0.57 -6.34
N THR A 142 12.13 1.20 -5.91
CA THR A 142 12.32 2.67 -5.83
C THR A 142 11.38 3.40 -4.84
N LYS A 143 10.83 2.69 -3.85
CA LYS A 143 9.91 3.27 -2.84
C LYS A 143 10.49 4.49 -2.13
N SER A 144 11.72 4.36 -1.61
CA SER A 144 12.36 5.45 -0.83
C SER A 144 12.68 6.66 -1.70
N SER A 145 13.06 6.43 -2.96
CA SER A 145 13.31 7.51 -3.94
C SER A 145 12.04 8.32 -4.18
N TYR A 146 10.93 7.63 -4.51
CA TYR A 146 9.64 8.27 -4.71
C TYR A 146 9.20 9.05 -3.47
N ILE A 147 9.24 8.42 -2.29
CA ILE A 147 8.73 9.06 -1.05
C ILE A 147 9.55 10.30 -0.69
N SER A 148 10.89 10.23 -0.81
CA SER A 148 11.75 11.37 -0.46
C SER A 148 11.51 12.57 -1.39
N GLU A 149 11.41 12.35 -2.71
CA GLU A 149 11.06 13.41 -3.66
C GLU A 149 9.67 13.97 -3.38
N LYS A 150 8.69 13.08 -3.13
CA LYS A 150 7.31 13.48 -2.84
C LYS A 150 7.21 14.33 -1.58
N ILE A 151 7.97 14.01 -0.55
CA ILE A 151 7.99 14.81 0.68
C ILE A 151 8.59 16.21 0.41
N ILE A 152 9.66 16.30 -0.37
CA ILE A 152 10.23 17.62 -0.74
C ILE A 152 9.20 18.45 -1.52
N GLU A 153 8.53 17.84 -2.50
CA GLU A 153 7.44 18.49 -3.24
C GLU A 153 6.34 18.99 -2.29
N LEU A 154 5.90 18.12 -1.38
CA LEU A 154 4.80 18.43 -0.45
C LEU A 154 5.15 19.60 0.48
N ILE A 155 6.35 19.64 1.07
CA ILE A 155 6.75 20.76 1.94
C ILE A 155 6.99 22.04 1.13
N TRP A 156 7.45 21.91 -0.11
CA TRP A 156 7.61 23.08 -0.98
C TRP A 156 6.26 23.74 -1.25
N ASN A 157 5.25 22.93 -1.54
CA ASN A 157 3.92 23.40 -1.91
C ASN A 157 3.01 23.72 -0.71
N ASN A 158 3.41 23.34 0.53
CA ASN A 158 2.60 23.53 1.74
C ASN A 158 3.48 24.15 2.86
N PRO A 159 3.62 25.46 2.88
CA PRO A 159 4.65 26.14 3.71
C PRO A 159 4.44 26.07 5.23
N THR A 160 3.33 25.52 5.72
CA THR A 160 3.08 25.34 7.16
C THR A 160 3.39 23.92 7.67
N MET A 161 3.71 22.99 6.76
CA MET A 161 3.98 21.59 7.11
C MET A 161 5.47 21.38 7.41
N CYS A 162 5.78 20.78 8.57
CA CYS A 162 7.07 20.17 8.88
C CYS A 162 6.99 18.67 8.75
N VAL A 163 8.12 18.00 8.73
CA VAL A 163 8.24 16.55 8.49
C VAL A 163 8.95 15.88 9.67
N VAL A 164 8.56 14.66 10.01
CA VAL A 164 9.35 13.77 10.87
C VAL A 164 9.63 12.48 10.09
N ALA A 165 10.89 12.23 9.78
CA ALA A 165 11.36 10.99 9.17
C ALA A 165 11.86 10.07 10.30
N LEU A 166 11.34 8.84 10.32
CA LEU A 166 11.49 7.90 11.43
C LEU A 166 12.13 6.58 10.96
N ARG A 167 13.07 6.08 11.74
CA ARG A 167 13.55 4.70 11.68
C ARG A 167 13.46 4.08 13.08
N LYS A 168 13.55 2.76 13.14
CA LYS A 168 13.58 2.05 14.44
C LYS A 168 14.78 2.51 15.28
N VAL A 169 15.96 2.58 14.67
CA VAL A 169 17.22 2.90 15.35
C VAL A 169 17.79 4.24 14.85
N LYS A 170 18.02 5.16 15.77
CA LYS A 170 18.50 6.51 15.50
C LYS A 170 19.82 6.55 14.71
N ASP A 171 20.78 5.68 15.06
CA ASP A 171 22.12 5.72 14.48
C ASP A 171 22.14 5.36 12.99
N THR A 172 21.08 4.74 12.46
CA THR A 172 20.97 4.40 11.04
C THR A 172 20.42 5.54 10.18
N LEU A 173 19.89 6.60 10.77
CA LEU A 173 19.19 7.69 10.07
C LEU A 173 20.07 8.48 9.10
N LYS A 174 21.34 8.74 9.49
CA LYS A 174 22.26 9.59 8.73
C LYS A 174 22.60 8.99 7.37
N ASP A 175 22.93 7.71 7.37
CA ASP A 175 23.42 7.01 6.17
C ASP A 175 22.28 6.36 5.36
N SER A 176 21.02 6.61 5.74
CA SER A 176 19.84 6.12 5.05
C SER A 176 18.89 7.28 4.69
N VAL A 177 17.88 7.52 5.51
CA VAL A 177 16.81 8.51 5.23
C VAL A 177 17.37 9.92 4.98
N TYR A 178 18.36 10.34 5.77
CA TYR A 178 18.93 11.67 5.60
C TYR A 178 19.64 11.80 4.24
N SER A 179 20.49 10.83 3.90
CA SER A 179 21.17 10.82 2.58
C SER A 179 20.16 10.68 1.43
N GLN A 180 19.04 9.99 1.66
CA GLN A 180 17.96 9.88 0.68
C GLN A 180 17.31 11.25 0.40
N PHE A 181 17.13 12.08 1.43
CA PHE A 181 16.66 13.46 1.24
C PHE A 181 17.70 14.34 0.56
N GLU A 182 19.01 14.17 0.86
CA GLU A 182 20.08 14.88 0.13
C GLU A 182 19.97 14.58 -1.38
N TRP A 183 19.83 13.29 -1.72
CA TRP A 183 19.66 12.85 -3.11
C TRP A 183 18.38 13.45 -3.74
N ALA A 184 17.26 13.43 -3.03
CA ALA A 184 15.98 13.95 -3.54
C ALA A 184 16.06 15.46 -3.83
N ILE A 185 16.71 16.22 -2.94
CA ILE A 185 16.90 17.67 -3.12
C ILE A 185 17.78 17.92 -4.37
N ASP A 186 18.86 17.14 -4.54
CA ASP A 186 19.75 17.26 -5.72
C ASP A 186 18.97 16.94 -7.01
N THR A 187 18.21 15.85 -7.01
CA THR A 187 17.40 15.41 -8.17
C THR A 187 16.36 16.47 -8.56
N LEU A 188 15.70 17.05 -7.58
CA LEU A 188 14.71 18.10 -7.84
C LEU A 188 15.35 19.43 -8.24
N ASP A 189 16.57 19.72 -7.78
CA ASP A 189 17.30 20.92 -8.19
C ASP A 189 17.67 20.89 -9.68
N ASP A 190 17.95 19.69 -10.24
CA ASP A 190 18.19 19.52 -11.68
C ASP A 190 16.98 19.98 -12.51
N LYS A 191 15.77 19.80 -11.98
CA LYS A 191 14.50 20.18 -12.64
C LYS A 191 14.05 21.60 -12.30
N TYR A 192 14.30 22.01 -11.07
CA TYR A 192 13.90 23.30 -10.51
C TYR A 192 15.15 24.04 -10.01
N PRO A 193 15.99 24.60 -10.92
CA PRO A 193 17.27 25.19 -10.55
C PRO A 193 17.16 26.26 -9.47
N GLY A 194 17.95 26.09 -8.41
CA GLY A 194 17.93 26.96 -7.23
C GLY A 194 17.12 26.39 -6.06
N LEU A 195 16.41 25.28 -6.25
CA LEU A 195 15.66 24.62 -5.16
C LEU A 195 16.59 24.24 -4.02
N LYS A 196 17.73 23.63 -4.33
CA LYS A 196 18.73 23.20 -3.35
C LYS A 196 19.23 24.38 -2.50
N ASP A 197 19.39 25.56 -3.11
CA ASP A 197 19.87 26.76 -2.41
C ASP A 197 18.94 27.17 -1.26
N ASP A 198 17.67 26.81 -1.29
CA ASP A 198 16.69 27.09 -0.23
C ASP A 198 16.78 26.09 0.93
N PHE A 199 17.56 25.01 0.81
CA PHE A 199 17.70 24.02 1.88
C PHE A 199 19.03 24.17 2.61
N LYS A 200 18.97 24.12 3.94
CA LYS A 200 20.14 24.06 4.83
C LYS A 200 20.19 22.66 5.45
N LEU A 201 21.26 21.95 5.16
CA LEU A 201 21.49 20.58 5.63
C LEU A 201 22.38 20.60 6.84
N THR A 202 21.92 20.09 7.99
CA THR A 202 22.62 20.10 9.27
C THR A 202 22.80 18.69 9.81
N LYS A 203 24.02 18.31 10.19
CA LYS A 203 24.32 16.96 10.70
C LYS A 203 24.37 16.88 12.24
N SER A 204 24.34 18.03 12.91
CA SER A 204 24.28 18.13 14.37
C SER A 204 23.58 19.45 14.78
N PRO A 205 22.29 19.39 15.16
CA PRO A 205 21.35 18.26 15.11
C PRO A 205 21.12 17.78 13.69
N LEU A 206 20.67 16.51 13.54
CA LEU A 206 20.38 15.94 12.22
C LEU A 206 19.03 16.49 11.76
N GLU A 207 19.06 17.50 10.90
CA GLU A 207 17.87 18.24 10.44
C GLU A 207 18.13 18.86 9.06
N ILE A 208 17.07 19.03 8.28
CA ILE A 208 17.10 19.81 7.03
C ILE A 208 16.09 20.95 7.20
N THR A 209 16.53 22.18 6.98
CA THR A 209 15.68 23.38 7.14
C THR A 209 15.50 24.07 5.80
N ARG A 210 14.27 24.38 5.43
CA ARG A 210 13.97 25.25 4.29
C ARG A 210 14.15 26.70 4.74
N LYS A 211 15.09 27.42 4.12
CA LYS A 211 15.52 28.77 4.57
C LYS A 211 14.44 29.82 4.43
N SER A 212 13.70 29.79 3.30
CA SER A 212 12.69 30.81 2.99
C SER A 212 11.48 30.79 3.92
N THR A 213 11.09 29.62 4.42
CA THR A 213 9.89 29.42 5.24
C THR A 213 10.21 29.07 6.70
N GLY A 214 11.35 28.45 6.95
CA GLY A 214 11.72 27.92 8.28
C GLY A 214 11.19 26.52 8.55
N GLN A 215 10.59 25.85 7.57
CA GLN A 215 10.11 24.45 7.69
C GLN A 215 11.28 23.51 8.01
N ILE A 216 11.03 22.49 8.81
CA ILE A 216 12.09 21.56 9.25
C ILE A 216 11.69 20.12 8.94
N ILE A 217 12.62 19.35 8.40
CA ILE A 217 12.59 17.89 8.34
C ILE A 217 13.40 17.39 9.53
N TYR A 218 12.74 16.77 10.49
CA TYR A 218 13.34 16.18 11.68
C TYR A 218 13.63 14.70 11.42
N PHE A 219 14.76 14.20 11.90
CA PHE A 219 15.17 12.80 11.80
C PHE A 219 15.19 12.20 13.21
N ARG A 220 14.37 11.19 13.48
CA ARG A 220 14.22 10.62 14.84
C ARG A 220 14.19 9.09 14.81
N GLY A 221 14.84 8.49 15.79
CA GLY A 221 14.75 7.04 16.04
C GLY A 221 13.63 6.74 17.02
N ALA A 222 12.89 5.66 16.78
CA ALA A 222 11.85 5.19 17.71
C ALA A 222 12.46 4.73 19.05
N ASP A 223 13.74 4.37 19.05
CA ASP A 223 14.53 4.04 20.26
C ASP A 223 14.72 5.25 21.19
N ASP A 224 14.46 6.48 20.73
CA ASP A 224 14.54 7.71 21.54
C ASP A 224 13.19 8.46 21.53
N TYR A 225 12.16 7.81 22.07
CA TYR A 225 10.80 8.35 22.11
C TYR A 225 10.74 9.74 22.81
N GLY A 226 11.61 9.99 23.79
CA GLY A 226 11.68 11.29 24.48
C GLY A 226 11.93 12.44 23.51
N LYS A 227 12.82 12.25 22.56
CA LYS A 227 13.12 13.26 21.54
C LYS A 227 11.99 13.44 20.53
N ILE A 228 11.25 12.37 20.22
CA ILE A 228 10.05 12.47 19.36
C ILE A 228 9.00 13.35 20.05
N LYS A 229 8.71 13.04 21.32
CA LYS A 229 7.71 13.76 22.13
C LYS A 229 8.05 15.24 22.33
N SER A 230 9.34 15.58 22.32
CA SER A 230 9.83 16.96 22.54
C SER A 230 9.87 17.82 21.26
N ILE A 231 9.53 17.29 20.10
CA ILE A 231 9.53 18.06 18.84
C ILE A 231 8.53 19.22 18.95
N LYS A 232 9.03 20.43 18.67
CA LYS A 232 8.21 21.64 18.60
C LYS A 232 8.46 22.31 17.25
N PRO A 233 7.54 22.22 16.31
CA PRO A 233 7.65 22.93 15.05
C PRO A 233 7.72 24.45 15.28
N PRO A 234 8.30 25.22 14.34
CA PRO A 234 8.26 26.68 14.40
C PRO A 234 6.84 27.22 14.56
N THR A 235 6.71 28.43 15.11
CA THR A 235 5.40 29.06 15.34
C THR A 235 4.60 29.14 14.06
N GLY A 236 3.36 28.70 14.10
CA GLY A 236 2.46 28.70 12.94
C GLY A 236 2.59 27.47 12.04
N MET A 237 3.45 26.51 12.43
CA MET A 237 3.65 25.27 11.69
C MET A 237 3.28 24.05 12.54
N TYR A 238 3.12 22.90 11.88
CA TYR A 238 2.80 21.63 12.54
C TYR A 238 3.49 20.48 11.79
N ILE A 239 3.56 19.30 12.43
CA ILE A 239 4.06 18.09 11.75
C ILE A 239 2.93 17.58 10.86
N GLY A 240 2.95 17.98 9.59
CA GLY A 240 1.97 17.54 8.59
C GLY A 240 2.33 16.24 7.90
N ILE A 241 3.61 15.88 7.92
CA ILE A 241 4.11 14.70 7.19
C ILE A 241 4.96 13.84 8.12
N THR A 242 4.69 12.52 8.11
CA THR A 242 5.57 11.54 8.78
C THR A 242 5.99 10.46 7.77
N TRP A 243 7.22 9.99 7.88
CA TRP A 243 7.71 8.87 7.09
C TRP A 243 8.37 7.84 8.01
N TYR A 244 7.76 6.67 8.10
CA TYR A 244 8.27 5.48 8.78
C TYR A 244 9.05 4.64 7.76
N GLU A 245 10.37 4.80 7.74
CA GLU A 245 11.25 4.05 6.82
C GLU A 245 11.70 2.76 7.50
N GLU A 246 11.74 1.67 6.74
CA GLU A 246 11.89 0.30 7.27
C GLU A 246 10.84 0.02 8.37
N PHE A 247 9.58 0.28 8.02
CA PHE A 247 8.45 0.16 8.94
C PHE A 247 8.35 -1.23 9.58
N ASP A 248 8.76 -2.26 8.85
CA ASP A 248 8.81 -3.64 9.35
C ASP A 248 9.72 -3.83 10.57
N GLN A 249 10.70 -2.94 10.79
CA GLN A 249 11.64 -3.03 11.91
C GLN A 249 11.05 -2.53 13.25
N PHE A 250 9.93 -1.84 13.24
CA PHE A 250 9.31 -1.30 14.46
C PHE A 250 8.74 -2.44 15.32
N ASN A 251 8.52 -2.18 16.62
CA ASN A 251 8.05 -3.18 17.59
C ASN A 251 6.54 -3.43 17.55
N GLY A 252 5.87 -3.03 16.46
CA GLY A 252 4.44 -3.23 16.28
C GLY A 252 3.62 -1.96 16.42
N MET A 253 2.32 -2.07 16.18
CA MET A 253 1.41 -0.92 16.08
C MET A 253 1.23 -0.16 17.40
N ASN A 254 1.47 -0.76 18.55
CA ASN A 254 1.41 -0.04 19.82
C ASN A 254 2.47 1.05 19.92
N GLU A 255 3.70 0.77 19.45
CA GLU A 255 4.77 1.75 19.37
C GLU A 255 4.40 2.88 18.39
N VAL A 256 3.93 2.51 17.22
CA VAL A 256 3.55 3.45 16.14
C VAL A 256 2.41 4.37 16.59
N ARG A 257 1.39 3.81 17.26
CA ARG A 257 0.26 4.61 17.79
C ARG A 257 0.74 5.66 18.80
N LYS A 258 1.64 5.30 19.70
CA LYS A 258 2.23 6.25 20.68
C LYS A 258 2.99 7.38 19.98
N ILE A 259 3.75 7.05 18.94
CA ILE A 259 4.48 8.05 18.15
C ILE A 259 3.47 8.98 17.45
N ASN A 260 2.47 8.41 16.77
CA ASN A 260 1.44 9.19 16.06
C ASN A 260 0.67 10.13 17.00
N GLN A 261 0.35 9.68 18.21
CA GLN A 261 -0.31 10.53 19.24
C GLN A 261 0.52 11.77 19.59
N SER A 262 1.86 11.66 19.47
CA SER A 262 2.75 12.79 19.75
C SER A 262 2.91 13.73 18.55
N LEU A 263 2.81 13.22 17.32
CA LEU A 263 3.12 13.95 16.09
C LEU A 263 1.89 14.48 15.36
N VAL A 264 0.82 13.68 15.28
CA VAL A 264 -0.38 13.98 14.46
C VAL A 264 -1.31 14.89 15.26
N ARG A 265 -0.96 16.17 15.33
CA ARG A 265 -1.74 17.19 16.08
C ARG A 265 -1.37 18.60 15.59
N GLY A 266 -2.26 19.54 15.80
CA GLY A 266 -2.03 20.96 15.54
C GLY A 266 -2.28 21.41 14.10
N GLY A 267 -2.84 20.54 13.27
CA GLY A 267 -3.20 20.84 11.88
C GLY A 267 -4.39 20.02 11.44
N GLU A 268 -4.79 20.18 10.20
CA GLU A 268 -5.95 19.48 9.61
C GLU A 268 -5.52 18.50 8.50
N ASP A 269 -4.45 18.80 7.78
CA ASP A 269 -3.95 17.98 6.67
C ASP A 269 -2.73 17.18 7.15
N PHE A 270 -2.82 15.85 7.08
CA PHE A 270 -1.75 14.94 7.51
C PHE A 270 -1.53 13.87 6.45
N ILE A 271 -0.26 13.64 6.16
CA ILE A 271 0.18 12.61 5.21
C ILE A 271 1.21 11.72 5.91
N GLN A 272 0.95 10.41 5.95
CA GLN A 272 1.81 9.46 6.66
C GLN A 272 2.27 8.36 5.69
N PHE A 273 3.56 8.29 5.43
CA PHE A 273 4.17 7.24 4.62
C PHE A 273 4.76 6.16 5.50
N TYR A 274 4.53 4.90 5.13
CA TYR A 274 5.07 3.72 5.80
C TYR A 274 5.71 2.86 4.71
N SER A 275 7.05 2.87 4.61
CA SER A 275 7.75 2.10 3.57
C SER A 275 8.48 0.91 4.18
N TYR A 276 8.33 -0.26 3.55
CA TYR A 276 8.93 -1.51 4.02
C TYR A 276 9.06 -2.53 2.90
N ASN A 277 10.01 -3.44 3.08
CA ASN A 277 10.04 -4.67 2.30
C ASN A 277 9.14 -5.67 3.01
N THR A 278 8.27 -6.35 2.25
CA THR A 278 7.26 -7.23 2.83
C THR A 278 7.92 -8.40 3.56
N PRO A 279 7.74 -8.53 4.89
CA PRO A 279 8.28 -9.69 5.61
C PRO A 279 7.66 -11.00 5.10
N ALA A 280 8.47 -12.07 5.05
CA ALA A 280 7.99 -13.38 4.62
C ALA A 280 6.90 -13.93 5.56
N SER A 281 7.06 -13.72 6.88
CA SER A 281 6.11 -14.23 7.87
C SER A 281 4.76 -13.51 7.77
N THR A 282 3.68 -14.27 7.60
CA THR A 282 2.32 -13.74 7.65
C THR A 282 1.95 -13.23 9.03
N GLN A 283 2.64 -13.72 10.09
CA GLN A 283 2.45 -13.27 11.48
C GLN A 283 3.04 -11.89 11.74
N HIS A 284 3.92 -11.41 10.87
CA HIS A 284 4.57 -10.11 11.06
C HIS A 284 3.52 -9.00 11.15
N PHE A 285 3.68 -8.07 12.11
CA PHE A 285 2.66 -7.07 12.41
C PHE A 285 2.25 -6.23 11.19
N VAL A 286 3.17 -5.92 10.26
CA VAL A 286 2.84 -5.13 9.08
C VAL A 286 1.90 -5.91 8.13
N ASN A 287 2.12 -7.24 8.01
CA ASN A 287 1.26 -8.10 7.19
C ASN A 287 -0.13 -8.27 7.80
N GLN A 288 -0.22 -8.28 9.13
CA GLN A 288 -1.50 -8.31 9.84
C GLN A 288 -2.22 -6.97 9.77
N GLU A 289 -1.50 -5.87 10.00
CA GLU A 289 -2.10 -4.53 10.05
C GLU A 289 -2.67 -4.11 8.69
N LYS A 290 -1.97 -4.44 7.58
CA LYS A 290 -2.39 -3.99 6.24
C LYS A 290 -3.74 -4.58 5.79
N ILE A 291 -4.11 -5.77 6.29
CA ILE A 291 -5.38 -6.42 5.93
C ILE A 291 -6.57 -5.93 6.77
N ILE A 292 -6.31 -5.18 7.86
CA ILE A 292 -7.38 -4.58 8.66
C ILE A 292 -7.94 -3.38 7.88
N PRO A 293 -9.22 -3.42 7.48
CA PRO A 293 -9.80 -2.31 6.70
C PRO A 293 -9.78 -1.00 7.49
N LYS A 294 -9.31 0.07 6.82
CA LYS A 294 -9.28 1.41 7.41
C LYS A 294 -9.49 2.44 6.29
N GLN A 295 -10.56 3.23 6.38
CA GLN A 295 -10.95 4.19 5.34
C GLN A 295 -9.87 5.22 5.00
N THR A 296 -8.98 5.51 5.95
CA THR A 296 -7.90 6.49 5.78
C THR A 296 -6.62 5.90 5.23
N ARG A 297 -6.58 4.59 4.95
CA ARG A 297 -5.37 3.87 4.55
C ARG A 297 -5.45 3.39 3.10
N TYR A 298 -4.36 3.60 2.38
CA TYR A 298 -4.10 3.01 1.06
C TYR A 298 -2.87 2.09 1.16
N VAL A 299 -2.99 0.86 0.70
CA VAL A 299 -1.87 -0.09 0.62
C VAL A 299 -1.41 -0.17 -0.83
N HIS A 300 -0.17 0.20 -1.06
CA HIS A 300 0.47 0.23 -2.38
C HIS A 300 1.55 -0.84 -2.44
N LEU A 301 1.48 -1.72 -3.42
CA LEU A 301 2.51 -2.74 -3.69
C LEU A 301 3.32 -2.32 -4.91
N SER A 302 4.64 -2.38 -4.81
CA SER A 302 5.56 -2.06 -5.91
C SER A 302 6.67 -3.09 -6.00
N ASP A 303 7.13 -3.36 -7.22
CA ASP A 303 8.27 -4.24 -7.42
C ASP A 303 9.17 -3.73 -8.57
N TYR A 304 10.30 -4.38 -8.77
CA TYR A 304 11.33 -3.93 -9.70
C TYR A 304 10.90 -3.97 -11.17
N ARG A 305 9.88 -4.76 -11.51
CA ARG A 305 9.43 -4.95 -12.90
C ARG A 305 8.79 -3.70 -13.50
N ASP A 306 8.34 -2.78 -12.65
CA ASP A 306 7.76 -1.49 -13.04
C ASP A 306 8.81 -0.37 -13.13
N VAL A 307 10.08 -0.68 -12.84
CA VAL A 307 11.18 0.29 -12.79
C VAL A 307 12.00 0.18 -14.08
N PRO A 308 12.32 1.30 -14.75
CA PRO A 308 13.20 1.26 -15.91
C PRO A 308 14.53 0.56 -15.60
N ILE A 309 14.93 -0.34 -16.47
CA ILE A 309 16.15 -1.14 -16.26
C ILE A 309 17.40 -0.27 -16.12
N GLU A 310 17.40 0.89 -16.75
CA GLU A 310 18.51 1.86 -16.69
C GLU A 310 18.71 2.41 -15.28
N TRP A 311 17.66 2.41 -14.45
CA TRP A 311 17.75 2.88 -13.04
C TRP A 311 18.28 1.78 -12.12
N LEU A 312 18.02 0.52 -12.45
CA LEU A 312 18.43 -0.64 -11.64
C LEU A 312 19.78 -1.21 -12.06
N GLY A 313 20.02 -1.23 -13.36
CA GLY A 313 21.16 -1.91 -13.98
C GLY A 313 20.88 -3.38 -14.27
N GLN A 314 21.43 -3.88 -15.37
CA GLN A 314 21.23 -5.27 -15.80
C GLN A 314 21.62 -6.31 -14.74
N PRO A 315 22.76 -6.15 -13.99
CA PRO A 315 23.13 -7.14 -12.98
C PRO A 315 22.07 -7.35 -11.87
N PHE A 316 21.31 -6.30 -11.51
CA PHE A 316 20.22 -6.43 -10.54
C PHE A 316 19.11 -7.35 -11.06
N VAL A 317 18.74 -7.18 -12.32
CA VAL A 317 17.71 -7.99 -12.98
C VAL A 317 18.18 -9.43 -13.15
N ASP A 318 19.43 -9.62 -13.55
CA ASP A 318 20.02 -10.97 -13.71
C ASP A 318 19.99 -11.75 -12.38
N GLU A 319 20.30 -11.09 -11.27
CA GLU A 319 20.26 -11.70 -9.93
C GLU A 319 18.82 -12.07 -9.52
N ALA A 320 17.86 -11.21 -9.83
CA ALA A 320 16.43 -11.49 -9.55
C ALA A 320 15.96 -12.72 -10.35
N GLU A 321 16.26 -12.77 -11.64
CA GLU A 321 15.87 -13.90 -12.50
C GLU A 321 16.57 -15.21 -12.09
N TRP A 322 17.85 -15.13 -11.71
CA TRP A 322 18.57 -16.29 -11.16
C TRP A 322 17.89 -16.81 -9.88
N LEU A 323 17.53 -15.91 -8.94
CA LEU A 323 16.87 -16.32 -7.70
C LEU A 323 15.50 -16.95 -8.00
N LYS A 324 14.78 -16.43 -8.98
CA LYS A 324 13.49 -16.98 -9.44
C LYS A 324 13.62 -18.44 -9.87
N GLU A 325 14.72 -18.78 -10.58
CA GLU A 325 14.97 -20.16 -11.04
C GLU A 325 15.35 -21.11 -9.89
N VAL A 326 16.12 -20.64 -8.91
CA VAL A 326 16.66 -21.51 -7.86
C VAL A 326 15.80 -21.55 -6.59
N ASN A 327 15.02 -20.49 -6.33
CA ASN A 327 14.16 -20.42 -5.13
C ASN A 327 13.01 -19.43 -5.36
N GLU A 328 11.97 -19.90 -6.03
CA GLU A 328 10.81 -19.09 -6.40
C GLU A 328 10.14 -18.39 -5.20
N LYS A 329 9.98 -19.09 -4.06
CA LYS A 329 9.38 -18.50 -2.86
C LYS A 329 10.20 -17.32 -2.31
N LEU A 330 11.52 -17.47 -2.30
CA LEU A 330 12.41 -16.39 -1.84
C LEU A 330 12.37 -15.21 -2.83
N TYR A 331 12.37 -15.49 -4.14
CA TYR A 331 12.20 -14.46 -5.19
C TYR A 331 10.89 -13.71 -5.01
N GLU A 332 9.77 -14.43 -4.82
CA GLU A 332 8.47 -13.81 -4.60
C GLU A 332 8.49 -12.86 -3.40
N ASN A 333 9.14 -13.27 -2.32
CA ASN A 333 9.22 -12.41 -1.12
C ASN A 333 10.16 -11.23 -1.34
N GLU A 334 11.43 -11.47 -1.72
CA GLU A 334 12.45 -10.42 -1.77
C GLU A 334 12.25 -9.41 -2.91
N TYR A 335 11.84 -9.89 -4.09
CA TYR A 335 11.73 -9.05 -5.29
C TYR A 335 10.31 -8.61 -5.60
N LEU A 336 9.29 -9.45 -5.35
CA LEU A 336 7.89 -9.09 -5.63
C LEU A 336 7.12 -8.58 -4.40
N GLY A 337 7.70 -8.67 -3.20
CA GLY A 337 7.06 -8.18 -1.98
C GLY A 337 5.85 -9.00 -1.54
N ILE A 338 5.89 -10.31 -1.78
CA ILE A 338 4.82 -11.24 -1.39
C ILE A 338 5.18 -11.90 -0.04
N ALA A 339 4.24 -11.94 0.90
CA ALA A 339 4.40 -12.67 2.15
C ALA A 339 4.21 -14.17 1.86
N THR A 340 5.31 -14.88 1.66
CA THR A 340 5.32 -16.29 1.23
C THR A 340 5.16 -17.29 2.38
N GLY A 341 5.12 -16.79 3.64
CA GLY A 341 5.11 -17.63 4.83
C GLY A 341 6.50 -18.14 5.19
N THR A 342 6.60 -18.67 6.39
CA THR A 342 7.85 -19.25 6.91
C THR A 342 8.00 -20.75 6.59
N GLY A 343 6.97 -21.33 5.97
CA GLY A 343 6.91 -22.79 5.72
C GLY A 343 6.31 -23.57 6.89
N GLY A 344 5.96 -22.90 7.97
CA GLY A 344 5.36 -23.52 9.15
C GLY A 344 3.84 -23.37 9.25
N ASN A 345 3.22 -22.69 8.33
CA ASN A 345 1.76 -22.43 8.37
C ASN A 345 0.97 -23.73 8.19
N VAL A 346 -0.02 -23.94 9.06
CA VAL A 346 -0.94 -25.08 8.97
C VAL A 346 -1.89 -24.94 7.77
N PHE A 347 -2.33 -23.71 7.50
CA PHE A 347 -3.31 -23.43 6.44
C PHE A 347 -2.65 -22.67 5.28
N GLU A 348 -2.27 -23.39 4.24
CA GLU A 348 -1.73 -22.81 2.99
C GLU A 348 -2.85 -22.56 1.95
N ASN A 349 -4.09 -22.98 2.27
CA ASN A 349 -5.25 -22.97 1.37
C ASN A 349 -6.19 -21.78 1.65
N LEU A 350 -5.68 -20.68 2.21
CA LEU A 350 -6.47 -19.50 2.55
C LEU A 350 -6.65 -18.58 1.33
N GLU A 351 -7.85 -18.03 1.21
CA GLU A 351 -8.15 -16.93 0.29
C GLU A 351 -8.85 -15.83 1.09
N VAL A 352 -8.15 -14.72 1.31
CA VAL A 352 -8.69 -13.59 2.10
C VAL A 352 -9.26 -12.56 1.12
N ARG A 353 -10.60 -12.42 1.12
CA ARG A 353 -11.30 -11.47 0.25
C ARG A 353 -12.69 -11.16 0.78
N GLU A 354 -13.28 -10.08 0.29
CA GLU A 354 -14.68 -9.77 0.55
C GLU A 354 -15.60 -10.90 0.04
N ILE A 355 -16.59 -11.26 0.85
CA ILE A 355 -17.69 -12.16 0.48
C ILE A 355 -18.94 -11.29 0.39
N THR A 356 -19.47 -11.11 -0.81
CA THR A 356 -20.56 -10.16 -1.04
C THR A 356 -21.89 -10.67 -0.45
N ASP A 357 -22.81 -9.75 -0.15
CA ASP A 357 -24.15 -10.09 0.31
C ASP A 357 -24.88 -11.02 -0.70
N GLU A 358 -24.61 -10.82 -1.99
CA GLU A 358 -25.17 -11.68 -3.04
C GLU A 358 -24.66 -13.11 -2.92
N GLU A 359 -23.36 -13.31 -2.66
CA GLU A 359 -22.78 -14.64 -2.41
C GLU A 359 -23.43 -15.28 -1.19
N ILE A 360 -23.52 -14.52 -0.08
CA ILE A 360 -24.08 -15.01 1.19
C ILE A 360 -25.54 -15.45 1.01
N ASN A 361 -26.34 -14.67 0.31
CA ASN A 361 -27.76 -14.99 0.05
C ASN A 361 -27.95 -16.24 -0.80
N ASN A 362 -26.92 -16.66 -1.53
CA ASN A 362 -26.94 -17.85 -2.38
C ASN A 362 -26.35 -19.10 -1.70
N PHE A 363 -25.92 -19.00 -0.44
CA PHE A 363 -25.36 -20.14 0.31
C PHE A 363 -26.49 -21.10 0.78
N ASP A 364 -26.38 -22.37 0.39
CA ASP A 364 -27.38 -23.40 0.72
C ASP A 364 -27.22 -24.00 2.11
N TYR A 365 -25.99 -24.19 2.57
CA TYR A 365 -25.68 -24.93 3.79
C TYR A 365 -24.85 -24.06 4.73
N ILE A 366 -25.51 -23.59 5.79
CA ILE A 366 -24.90 -22.72 6.79
C ILE A 366 -24.58 -23.54 8.05
N TYR A 367 -23.41 -23.31 8.58
CA TYR A 367 -22.89 -23.98 9.78
C TYR A 367 -22.46 -22.94 10.79
N GLU A 368 -22.76 -23.19 12.06
CA GLU A 368 -22.37 -22.29 13.15
C GLU A 368 -21.67 -23.07 14.25
N GLY A 369 -20.59 -22.49 14.77
CA GLY A 369 -19.80 -23.08 15.84
C GLY A 369 -19.55 -22.15 16.99
N ILE A 370 -19.33 -22.71 18.19
CA ILE A 370 -18.86 -21.96 19.36
C ILE A 370 -17.71 -22.71 20.01
N ASP A 371 -16.64 -21.98 20.26
CA ASP A 371 -15.61 -22.35 21.24
C ASP A 371 -15.83 -21.49 22.48
N PHE A 372 -16.08 -22.14 23.62
CA PHE A 372 -16.41 -21.43 24.85
C PHE A 372 -15.14 -20.91 25.55
N GLY A 373 -15.20 -19.68 26.03
CA GLY A 373 -14.18 -19.03 26.84
C GLY A 373 -14.78 -17.90 27.65
N TYR A 374 -14.04 -17.41 28.63
CA TYR A 374 -14.46 -16.27 29.44
C TYR A 374 -13.30 -15.26 29.61
N PHE A 375 -12.18 -15.72 30.20
CA PHE A 375 -10.97 -14.91 30.42
C PHE A 375 -9.86 -15.80 30.99
N PRO A 376 -8.64 -15.75 30.47
CA PRO A 376 -8.14 -14.88 29.38
C PRO A 376 -8.64 -15.25 27.98
N ASP A 377 -8.99 -16.52 27.77
CA ASP A 377 -9.43 -17.02 26.47
C ASP A 377 -10.85 -16.52 26.16
N PRO A 378 -11.07 -15.99 24.96
CA PRO A 378 -12.41 -15.47 24.60
C PRO A 378 -13.36 -16.59 24.19
N LEU A 379 -14.65 -16.33 24.27
CA LEU A 379 -15.63 -17.11 23.53
C LEU A 379 -15.56 -16.69 22.05
N ALA A 380 -15.51 -17.68 21.16
CA ALA A 380 -15.49 -17.47 19.71
C ALA A 380 -16.70 -18.15 19.06
N TRP A 381 -17.53 -17.38 18.35
CA TRP A 381 -18.61 -17.90 17.51
C TRP A 381 -18.29 -17.59 16.06
N THR A 382 -18.55 -18.56 15.15
CA THR A 382 -18.32 -18.40 13.72
C THR A 382 -19.51 -18.91 12.91
N LYS A 383 -19.73 -18.28 11.75
CA LYS A 383 -20.77 -18.65 10.79
C LYS A 383 -20.18 -18.80 9.40
N MET A 384 -20.49 -19.90 8.73
CA MET A 384 -19.86 -20.26 7.48
C MET A 384 -20.75 -21.11 6.58
N CYS A 385 -20.40 -21.14 5.29
CA CYS A 385 -20.93 -22.09 4.33
C CYS A 385 -19.83 -23.11 3.95
N TYR A 386 -20.20 -24.36 3.77
CA TYR A 386 -19.30 -25.36 3.19
C TYR A 386 -19.91 -25.90 1.90
N ASN A 387 -19.23 -25.65 0.80
CA ASN A 387 -19.59 -26.19 -0.52
C ASN A 387 -18.79 -27.49 -0.74
N SER A 388 -19.49 -28.61 -0.67
CA SER A 388 -18.87 -29.94 -0.79
C SER A 388 -18.38 -30.24 -2.21
N SER A 389 -19.03 -29.66 -3.24
CA SER A 389 -18.66 -29.88 -4.65
C SER A 389 -17.30 -29.24 -4.98
N THR A 390 -17.09 -28.02 -4.49
CA THR A 390 -15.82 -27.29 -4.69
C THR A 390 -14.83 -27.53 -3.54
N ARG A 391 -15.24 -28.19 -2.47
CA ARG A 391 -14.48 -28.42 -1.24
C ARG A 391 -14.00 -27.09 -0.63
N THR A 392 -14.88 -26.06 -0.66
CA THR A 392 -14.54 -24.70 -0.23
C THR A 392 -15.36 -24.32 1.01
N ILE A 393 -14.70 -23.75 2.01
CA ILE A 393 -15.34 -23.14 3.18
C ILE A 393 -15.38 -21.63 2.94
N TYR A 394 -16.52 -21.00 3.22
CA TYR A 394 -16.70 -19.53 3.15
C TYR A 394 -17.05 -19.04 4.56
N LEU A 395 -16.15 -18.37 5.22
CA LEU A 395 -16.31 -17.84 6.57
C LEU A 395 -16.70 -16.35 6.45
N PHE A 396 -17.93 -16.02 6.85
CA PHE A 396 -18.52 -14.71 6.57
C PHE A 396 -19.14 -14.01 7.77
N ASP A 397 -19.10 -14.60 8.97
CA ASP A 397 -19.51 -13.88 10.18
C ASP A 397 -18.84 -14.48 11.40
N GLU A 398 -18.57 -13.63 12.41
CA GLU A 398 -17.95 -14.04 13.66
C GLU A 398 -18.41 -13.15 14.81
N PHE A 399 -18.26 -13.66 16.04
CA PHE A 399 -18.47 -12.88 17.25
C PHE A 399 -17.45 -13.30 18.29
N LYS A 400 -16.82 -12.33 18.93
CA LYS A 400 -15.86 -12.50 20.01
C LYS A 400 -16.45 -11.95 21.31
N ALA A 401 -16.43 -12.73 22.38
CA ALA A 401 -16.81 -12.25 23.69
C ALA A 401 -15.68 -12.52 24.70
N ASN A 402 -15.45 -11.56 25.57
CA ASN A 402 -14.48 -11.70 26.67
C ASN A 402 -15.11 -11.10 27.94
N LYS A 403 -15.07 -11.82 29.03
CA LYS A 403 -15.70 -11.45 30.32
C LYS A 403 -17.20 -11.19 30.16
N MET A 404 -17.87 -12.02 29.35
CA MET A 404 -19.33 -11.92 29.10
C MET A 404 -19.99 -13.25 29.46
N GLY A 405 -21.09 -13.20 30.20
CA GLY A 405 -21.82 -14.40 30.61
C GLY A 405 -22.61 -15.05 29.47
N ASN A 406 -22.89 -16.35 29.59
CA ASN A 406 -23.54 -17.15 28.55
C ASN A 406 -24.89 -16.53 28.09
N GLU A 407 -25.70 -16.02 29.00
CA GLU A 407 -26.99 -15.38 28.66
C GLU A 407 -26.80 -14.11 27.84
N GLU A 408 -25.83 -13.29 28.23
CA GLU A 408 -25.49 -12.05 27.54
C GLU A 408 -24.98 -12.36 26.13
N VAL A 409 -24.11 -13.36 26.00
CA VAL A 409 -23.60 -13.80 24.68
C VAL A 409 -24.75 -14.24 23.77
N TRP A 410 -25.68 -15.09 24.31
CA TRP A 410 -26.84 -15.55 23.54
C TRP A 410 -27.71 -14.38 23.06
N ASN A 411 -27.95 -13.40 23.91
CA ASN A 411 -28.72 -12.21 23.55
C ASN A 411 -28.00 -11.39 22.45
N MET A 412 -26.67 -11.22 22.56
CA MET A 412 -25.87 -10.52 21.55
C MET A 412 -25.88 -11.25 20.19
N LEU A 413 -25.80 -12.58 20.20
CA LEU A 413 -25.87 -13.37 18.98
C LEU A 413 -27.22 -13.17 18.26
N LYS A 414 -28.31 -13.17 19.04
CA LYS A 414 -29.65 -12.91 18.48
C LYS A 414 -29.77 -11.48 17.91
N GLU A 415 -29.39 -10.49 18.70
CA GLU A 415 -29.60 -9.07 18.37
C GLU A 415 -28.66 -8.58 17.26
N LYS A 416 -27.40 -8.99 17.28
CA LYS A 416 -26.37 -8.42 16.38
C LYS A 416 -26.01 -9.33 15.22
N LYS A 417 -26.19 -10.66 15.39
CA LYS A 417 -25.80 -11.62 14.37
C LYS A 417 -27.01 -12.32 13.72
N GLY A 418 -28.20 -12.03 14.22
CA GLY A 418 -29.44 -12.58 13.69
C GLY A 418 -29.58 -14.09 13.89
N VAL A 419 -28.90 -14.65 14.89
CA VAL A 419 -29.02 -16.07 15.21
C VAL A 419 -30.42 -16.34 15.78
N THR A 420 -31.04 -17.42 15.35
CA THR A 420 -32.39 -17.80 15.79
C THR A 420 -32.37 -19.13 16.54
N GLU A 421 -33.47 -19.42 17.21
CA GLU A 421 -33.66 -20.71 17.93
C GLU A 421 -33.68 -21.91 16.99
N SER A 422 -33.85 -21.71 15.68
CA SER A 422 -33.81 -22.79 14.68
C SER A 422 -32.39 -23.06 14.15
N ASP A 423 -31.46 -22.10 14.31
CA ASP A 423 -30.10 -22.26 13.81
C ASP A 423 -29.31 -23.25 14.69
N GLN A 424 -28.77 -24.28 14.10
CA GLN A 424 -28.03 -25.30 14.84
C GLN A 424 -26.58 -24.85 15.09
N ILE A 425 -26.23 -24.72 16.36
CA ILE A 425 -24.86 -24.37 16.80
C ILE A 425 -24.19 -25.65 17.33
N ILE A 426 -22.96 -25.88 16.91
CA ILE A 426 -22.12 -26.98 17.43
C ILE A 426 -21.02 -26.38 18.30
N ALA A 427 -20.90 -26.89 19.51
CA ALA A 427 -19.98 -26.32 20.53
C ALA A 427 -18.98 -27.35 21.00
N ASP A 428 -17.97 -26.89 21.75
CA ASP A 428 -17.08 -27.81 22.44
C ASP A 428 -17.86 -28.69 23.41
N SER A 429 -17.78 -30.00 23.23
CA SER A 429 -18.42 -30.99 24.12
C SER A 429 -17.78 -31.08 25.52
N ALA A 430 -16.61 -30.50 25.70
CA ALA A 430 -15.96 -30.42 27.03
C ALA A 430 -16.65 -29.41 27.97
N GLU A 431 -17.57 -28.58 27.44
CA GLU A 431 -18.29 -27.53 28.17
C GLU A 431 -19.80 -27.83 28.33
N PRO A 432 -20.16 -28.97 28.96
CA PRO A 432 -21.58 -29.34 29.06
C PRO A 432 -22.45 -28.34 29.86
N LYS A 433 -21.84 -27.61 30.78
CA LYS A 433 -22.54 -26.57 31.55
C LYS A 433 -22.94 -25.41 30.63
N SER A 434 -21.99 -24.90 29.86
CA SER A 434 -22.26 -23.79 28.92
C SER A 434 -23.29 -24.20 27.87
N ILE A 435 -23.20 -25.44 27.36
CA ILE A 435 -24.20 -26.00 26.41
C ILE A 435 -25.60 -26.02 27.09
N GLY A 436 -25.66 -26.48 28.38
CA GLY A 436 -26.90 -26.51 29.17
C GLY A 436 -27.50 -25.12 29.34
N ASP A 437 -26.67 -24.14 29.68
CA ASP A 437 -27.10 -22.73 29.82
C ASP A 437 -27.76 -22.24 28.51
N PHE A 438 -27.04 -22.36 27.39
CA PHE A 438 -27.54 -21.92 26.07
C PHE A 438 -28.87 -22.59 25.71
N ARG A 439 -29.01 -23.90 25.97
CA ARG A 439 -30.29 -24.62 25.79
C ARG A 439 -31.40 -24.03 26.63
N SER A 440 -31.10 -23.68 27.87
CA SER A 440 -32.11 -23.09 28.78
C SER A 440 -32.59 -21.72 28.29
N TYR A 441 -31.76 -21.02 27.52
CA TYR A 441 -32.11 -19.73 26.88
C TYR A 441 -32.80 -19.91 25.52
N GLY A 442 -33.03 -21.14 25.09
CA GLY A 442 -33.73 -21.46 23.83
C GLY A 442 -32.84 -21.77 22.63
N ALA A 443 -31.52 -21.82 22.79
CA ALA A 443 -30.59 -22.09 21.69
C ALA A 443 -30.68 -23.56 21.23
N ASN A 444 -30.65 -23.78 19.92
CA ASN A 444 -30.51 -25.12 19.32
C ASN A 444 -29.01 -25.47 19.25
N ILE A 445 -28.47 -25.94 20.36
CA ILE A 445 -27.03 -26.17 20.52
C ILE A 445 -26.71 -27.61 20.98
N ARG A 446 -25.65 -28.19 20.43
CA ARG A 446 -25.15 -29.51 20.89
C ARG A 446 -23.62 -29.54 20.88
N GLY A 447 -23.07 -30.47 21.64
CA GLY A 447 -21.63 -30.71 21.65
C GLY A 447 -21.15 -31.42 20.39
N ALA A 448 -19.93 -31.10 19.96
CA ALA A 448 -19.24 -31.79 18.89
C ALA A 448 -18.92 -33.21 19.31
N GLU A 449 -19.08 -34.16 18.40
CA GLU A 449 -18.68 -35.55 18.65
C GLU A 449 -17.14 -35.65 18.51
N LYS A 450 -16.48 -35.95 19.61
CA LYS A 450 -15.01 -36.03 19.69
C LYS A 450 -14.60 -37.48 20.00
N GLY A 451 -13.49 -37.89 19.45
CA GLY A 451 -12.82 -39.17 19.76
C GLY A 451 -11.30 -38.97 19.82
N PRO A 452 -10.56 -40.00 20.22
CA PRO A 452 -9.09 -39.92 20.23
C PRO A 452 -8.55 -39.43 18.87
N GLY A 453 -7.65 -38.44 18.86
CA GLY A 453 -7.05 -37.89 17.64
C GLY A 453 -7.98 -36.98 16.84
N SER A 454 -9.13 -36.57 17.40
CA SER A 454 -10.09 -35.72 16.64
C SER A 454 -9.51 -34.35 16.28
N VAL A 455 -8.61 -33.78 17.10
CA VAL A 455 -7.93 -32.52 16.78
C VAL A 455 -7.06 -32.68 15.54
N ASP A 456 -6.14 -33.67 15.57
CA ASP A 456 -5.26 -33.96 14.45
C ASP A 456 -6.05 -34.24 13.16
N TYR A 457 -7.08 -35.05 13.26
CA TYR A 457 -7.92 -35.40 12.10
C TYR A 457 -8.63 -34.17 11.52
N SER A 458 -9.27 -33.37 12.37
CA SER A 458 -10.03 -32.18 11.91
C SER A 458 -9.13 -31.07 11.37
N MET A 459 -7.95 -30.87 11.95
CA MET A 459 -6.96 -29.92 11.42
C MET A 459 -6.46 -30.34 10.04
N LYS A 460 -6.12 -31.63 9.89
CA LYS A 460 -5.74 -32.21 8.58
C LYS A 460 -6.90 -32.07 7.57
N TRP A 461 -8.14 -32.30 8.04
CA TRP A 461 -9.30 -32.15 7.17
C TRP A 461 -9.44 -30.69 6.69
N LEU A 462 -9.33 -29.70 7.58
CA LEU A 462 -9.40 -28.26 7.23
C LEU A 462 -8.28 -27.88 6.25
N SER A 463 -7.05 -28.24 6.55
CA SER A 463 -5.89 -27.89 5.70
C SER A 463 -5.93 -28.59 4.35
N SER A 464 -6.71 -29.68 4.21
CA SER A 464 -6.87 -30.40 2.95
C SER A 464 -8.06 -29.88 2.09
N ARG A 465 -8.77 -28.85 2.55
CA ARG A 465 -9.83 -28.25 1.72
C ARG A 465 -9.19 -27.59 0.49
N ALA A 466 -9.98 -27.46 -0.58
CA ALA A 466 -9.49 -26.78 -1.78
C ALA A 466 -9.22 -25.31 -1.47
N LYS A 467 -10.13 -24.70 -0.69
CA LYS A 467 -9.99 -23.31 -0.22
C LYS A 467 -10.71 -23.08 1.10
N ILE A 468 -10.17 -22.15 1.89
CA ILE A 468 -10.87 -21.52 3.01
C ILE A 468 -10.90 -20.02 2.68
N VAL A 469 -12.07 -19.54 2.26
CA VAL A 469 -12.30 -18.12 1.92
C VAL A 469 -12.77 -17.41 3.18
N ILE A 470 -12.08 -16.35 3.57
CA ILE A 470 -12.41 -15.59 4.78
C ILE A 470 -12.59 -14.12 4.41
N ASP A 471 -13.70 -13.52 4.85
CA ASP A 471 -13.95 -12.08 4.67
C ASP A 471 -13.28 -11.32 5.81
N PRO A 472 -12.21 -10.53 5.54
CA PRO A 472 -11.45 -9.88 6.63
C PRO A 472 -12.21 -8.74 7.30
N THR A 473 -13.25 -8.20 6.67
CA THR A 473 -14.10 -7.15 7.25
C THR A 473 -15.11 -7.75 8.22
N ARG A 474 -15.72 -8.87 7.85
CA ARG A 474 -16.73 -9.55 8.66
C ARG A 474 -16.10 -10.47 9.71
N CYS A 475 -14.90 -11.01 9.43
CA CYS A 475 -14.23 -12.02 10.26
C CYS A 475 -12.76 -11.64 10.52
N PRO A 476 -12.49 -10.48 11.15
CA PRO A 476 -11.09 -10.05 11.38
C PRO A 476 -10.31 -10.97 12.32
N GLU A 477 -10.93 -11.52 13.34
CA GLU A 477 -10.25 -12.42 14.30
C GLU A 477 -9.94 -13.76 13.66
N SER A 478 -10.90 -14.35 12.94
CA SER A 478 -10.68 -15.61 12.19
C SER A 478 -9.57 -15.41 11.15
N THR A 479 -9.58 -14.29 10.42
CA THR A 479 -8.52 -13.98 9.45
C THR A 479 -7.15 -14.01 10.14
N ARG A 480 -7.04 -13.32 11.28
CA ARG A 480 -5.79 -13.26 12.05
C ARG A 480 -5.33 -14.65 12.48
N GLU A 481 -6.23 -15.45 13.10
CA GLU A 481 -5.87 -16.78 13.60
C GLU A 481 -5.46 -17.72 12.45
N PHE A 482 -6.28 -17.84 11.40
CA PHE A 482 -5.98 -18.75 10.30
C PHE A 482 -4.68 -18.39 9.57
N MET A 483 -4.40 -17.12 9.38
CA MET A 483 -3.15 -16.67 8.74
C MET A 483 -1.90 -16.94 9.60
N ASN A 484 -2.06 -16.92 10.92
CA ASN A 484 -0.94 -16.97 11.86
C ASN A 484 -0.72 -18.36 12.46
N TYR A 485 -1.60 -19.32 12.20
CA TYR A 485 -1.56 -20.61 12.87
C TYR A 485 -0.45 -21.49 12.28
N GLU A 486 0.56 -21.78 13.11
CA GLU A 486 1.74 -22.54 12.70
C GLU A 486 1.82 -23.87 13.47
N TYR A 487 2.56 -24.81 12.89
CA TYR A 487 2.92 -26.04 13.55
C TYR A 487 3.80 -25.74 14.77
N GLN A 488 3.83 -26.65 15.72
CA GLN A 488 4.73 -26.57 16.87
C GLN A 488 6.20 -26.51 16.42
N GLN A 489 7.03 -25.86 17.23
CA GLN A 489 8.47 -25.81 16.99
C GLN A 489 9.23 -26.58 18.06
N ASP A 490 10.31 -27.20 17.68
CA ASP A 490 11.25 -27.83 18.63
C ASP A 490 12.13 -26.73 19.29
N LYS A 491 13.05 -27.16 20.17
CA LYS A 491 13.92 -26.23 20.91
C LYS A 491 14.89 -25.45 20.02
N ASP A 492 15.10 -25.93 18.80
CA ASP A 492 16.02 -25.33 17.82
C ASP A 492 15.24 -24.46 16.81
N GLY A 493 13.92 -24.34 16.96
CA GLY A 493 13.06 -23.52 16.11
C GLY A 493 12.59 -24.20 14.83
N ASN A 494 12.81 -25.53 14.69
CA ASN A 494 12.33 -26.27 13.51
C ASN A 494 10.88 -26.69 13.71
N TYR A 495 10.07 -26.57 12.67
CA TYR A 495 8.68 -27.01 12.72
C TYR A 495 8.59 -28.54 12.84
N ILE A 496 7.76 -29.01 13.75
CA ILE A 496 7.49 -30.42 13.99
C ILE A 496 6.00 -30.72 13.84
N SER A 497 5.65 -31.98 13.65
CA SER A 497 4.25 -32.37 13.53
C SER A 497 3.54 -32.22 14.88
N GLY A 498 2.64 -31.27 14.96
CA GLY A 498 1.86 -30.96 16.15
C GLY A 498 1.21 -29.60 16.01
N TYR A 499 0.09 -29.40 16.68
CA TYR A 499 -0.66 -28.15 16.62
C TYR A 499 -0.51 -27.39 17.93
N VAL A 500 -0.29 -26.09 17.85
CA VAL A 500 -0.20 -25.21 19.03
C VAL A 500 -1.60 -25.07 19.63
N ASP A 501 -1.72 -25.16 20.94
CA ASP A 501 -2.98 -25.01 21.66
C ASP A 501 -3.09 -23.60 22.29
N GLU A 502 -2.83 -22.60 21.44
CA GLU A 502 -2.91 -21.17 21.79
C GLU A 502 -3.37 -20.38 20.55
N GLU A 503 -4.11 -19.31 20.76
CA GLU A 503 -4.59 -18.41 19.68
C GLU A 503 -5.29 -19.18 18.55
N ASN A 504 -6.19 -20.14 18.93
CA ASN A 504 -6.88 -21.02 17.97
C ASN A 504 -8.41 -21.10 18.21
N HIS A 505 -8.99 -20.12 18.91
CA HIS A 505 -10.39 -20.18 19.33
C HIS A 505 -11.37 -20.13 18.15
N PHE A 506 -11.08 -19.28 17.16
CA PHE A 506 -11.92 -19.19 15.95
C PHE A 506 -11.70 -20.41 15.05
N ILE A 507 -10.48 -20.93 14.99
CA ILE A 507 -10.19 -22.19 14.28
C ILE A 507 -10.99 -23.33 14.92
N ASP A 508 -11.01 -23.43 16.25
CA ASP A 508 -11.73 -24.46 16.98
C ASP A 508 -13.25 -24.32 16.79
N SER A 509 -13.76 -23.09 16.81
CA SER A 509 -15.16 -22.83 16.51
C SER A 509 -15.53 -23.34 15.10
N VAL A 510 -14.67 -23.11 14.07
CA VAL A 510 -14.86 -23.64 12.71
C VAL A 510 -14.82 -25.17 12.71
N ARG A 511 -13.88 -25.78 13.41
CA ARG A 511 -13.77 -27.25 13.55
C ARG A 511 -15.05 -27.85 14.13
N TYR A 512 -15.62 -27.24 15.19
CA TYR A 512 -16.87 -27.69 15.81
C TYR A 512 -18.04 -27.51 14.84
N ALA A 513 -18.19 -26.35 14.21
CA ALA A 513 -19.26 -26.08 13.25
C ALA A 513 -19.34 -27.18 12.17
N LEU A 514 -18.20 -27.61 11.67
CA LEU A 514 -18.11 -28.59 10.57
C LEU A 514 -17.97 -30.06 11.06
N ASN A 515 -18.18 -30.31 12.35
CA ASN A 515 -18.02 -31.64 12.98
C ASN A 515 -18.85 -32.71 12.27
N SER A 516 -20.09 -32.43 11.87
CA SER A 516 -20.96 -33.37 11.16
C SER A 516 -20.42 -33.80 9.80
N ILE A 517 -19.51 -33.01 9.24
CA ILE A 517 -18.94 -33.27 7.90
C ILE A 517 -17.66 -34.09 8.01
N TRP A 518 -16.74 -33.66 8.90
CA TRP A 518 -15.42 -34.30 8.96
C TRP A 518 -15.37 -35.54 9.84
N LYS A 519 -16.30 -35.72 10.75
CA LYS A 519 -16.31 -36.90 11.62
C LYS A 519 -16.42 -38.20 10.79
N ARG A 520 -15.67 -39.19 11.20
CA ARG A 520 -15.73 -40.51 10.56
C ARG A 520 -17.04 -41.22 10.94
N ARG A 521 -17.77 -41.71 9.93
CA ARG A 521 -18.96 -42.55 10.18
C ARG A 521 -18.48 -43.92 10.67
N GLY A 522 -18.92 -44.33 11.83
CA GLY A 522 -18.65 -45.66 12.38
C GLY A 522 -17.51 -45.76 13.41
N GLN A 523 -17.10 -44.64 14.00
CA GLN A 523 -16.25 -44.65 15.21
C GLN A 523 -17.01 -44.19 16.41
#